data_6917ff5587b1a5bc09ae4c41672c5d9e
#
_entry.id   6917ff5587b1a5bc09ae4c41672c5d9e
#
_cell.length_a   1.000
_cell.length_b   1.000
_cell.length_c   1.000
_cell.angle_alpha   90.00
_cell.angle_beta   90.00
_cell.angle_gamma   90.00
#
_symmetry.space_group_name_H-M   'P 1'
#
loop_
_entity.id
_entity.type
_entity.pdbx_description
1 polymer ?
#
loop_
_entity_poly.entity_id
_entity_poly.type
_entity_poly.pdbx_seq_one_letter_code
_entity_poly.pdbx_strand_id
1 'polypeptide(L)'
;IYESEVAVIMKRLVVFCFCLLFGVLSALSILNFDGEAVGAMEGKMSRMMIVKPQGMDNTYFLTAIDNALKDKNADIMMRIVSLEDGKPINRYYKTNHTSDFLDIKTDCGIVITGNECIATVEQEGYTTHRLGLPALSQDIAIFDWYELENSDISNGIFYAKETDTATVSGAISELGMDVVLDRSAFVHAGYSFWLFGFVPAFLFVISVMFYTFSIAKKNVLKRIDGYSGRNILKNEFCELGVPLAASFGLLLLVTLILSAVLFKNALMLFLLFYLKYFAIGICTLITGLAAAAIIISTQRKATHSKGQIPKNGIYNIATLSKCVILLFSAVFISIAVRNV
;
A
#
# COMPACT_ATOMS: atom_id res chain seq x y z
N ILE A 1 37.90 7.55 -27.57
CA ILE A 1 36.57 6.95 -27.45
C ILE A 1 36.62 5.74 -26.51
N TYR A 2 36.95 5.95 -25.24
CA TYR A 2 36.82 4.93 -24.21
C TYR A 2 35.80 5.44 -23.19
N GLU A 3 34.55 5.01 -23.29
CA GLU A 3 33.74 4.93 -22.09
C GLU A 3 34.50 3.99 -21.16
N SER A 4 34.89 4.47 -19.99
CA SER A 4 35.55 3.57 -19.05
C SER A 4 34.57 2.43 -18.74
N GLU A 5 35.03 1.19 -18.71
CA GLU A 5 34.19 0.02 -18.37
C GLU A 5 33.38 0.28 -17.12
N VAL A 6 33.92 1.05 -16.19
CA VAL A 6 33.26 1.50 -14.96
C VAL A 6 31.98 2.33 -15.25
N ALA A 7 32.03 3.25 -16.24
CA ALA A 7 30.87 4.07 -16.56
C ALA A 7 29.71 3.22 -17.14
N VAL A 8 30.06 2.22 -17.97
CA VAL A 8 29.09 1.27 -18.53
C VAL A 8 28.44 0.41 -17.41
N ILE A 9 29.26 -0.10 -16.50
CA ILE A 9 28.76 -0.88 -15.35
C ILE A 9 27.85 -0.02 -14.48
N MET A 10 28.24 1.22 -14.17
CA MET A 10 27.44 2.12 -13.36
C MET A 10 26.14 2.51 -14.04
N LYS A 11 26.11 2.69 -15.36
CA LYS A 11 24.89 2.93 -16.13
C LYS A 11 23.92 1.75 -16.01
N ARG A 12 24.41 0.52 -16.15
CA ARG A 12 23.60 -0.70 -15.97
C ARG A 12 23.05 -0.81 -14.54
N LEU A 13 23.86 -0.46 -13.55
CA LEU A 13 23.45 -0.44 -12.15
C LEU A 13 22.30 0.55 -11.91
N VAL A 14 22.37 1.76 -12.50
CA VAL A 14 21.27 2.75 -12.40
C VAL A 14 19.99 2.20 -12.99
N VAL A 15 20.04 1.59 -14.19
CA VAL A 15 18.87 0.97 -14.83
C VAL A 15 18.31 -0.17 -13.96
N PHE A 16 19.18 -1.01 -13.41
CA PHE A 16 18.77 -2.09 -12.51
C PHE A 16 18.09 -1.55 -11.24
N CYS A 17 18.67 -0.56 -10.57
CA CYS A 17 18.06 0.06 -9.39
C CYS A 17 16.74 0.76 -9.71
N PHE A 18 16.60 1.33 -10.91
CA PHE A 18 15.35 1.89 -11.40
C PHE A 18 14.29 0.82 -11.59
N CYS A 19 14.62 -0.29 -12.24
CA CYS A 19 13.73 -1.43 -12.41
C CYS A 19 13.29 -2.00 -11.06
N LEU A 20 14.22 -2.12 -10.12
CA LEU A 20 13.95 -2.57 -8.76
C LEU A 20 12.97 -1.62 -8.05
N LEU A 21 13.19 -0.30 -8.15
CA LEU A 21 12.31 0.71 -7.54
C LEU A 21 10.88 0.59 -8.05
N PHE A 22 10.69 0.68 -9.37
CA PHE A 22 9.34 0.64 -9.95
C PHE A 22 8.70 -0.75 -9.85
N GLY A 23 9.49 -1.82 -9.92
CA GLY A 23 9.02 -3.20 -9.69
C GLY A 23 8.50 -3.39 -8.27
N VAL A 24 9.24 -2.92 -7.25
CA VAL A 24 8.80 -2.97 -5.85
C VAL A 24 7.57 -2.09 -5.63
N LEU A 25 7.55 -0.86 -6.14
CA LEU A 25 6.38 0.02 -6.02
C LEU A 25 5.13 -0.57 -6.67
N SER A 26 5.28 -1.22 -7.84
CA SER A 26 4.17 -1.92 -8.49
C SER A 26 3.68 -3.13 -7.68
N ALA A 27 4.59 -3.95 -7.15
CA ALA A 27 4.24 -5.07 -6.28
C ALA A 27 3.54 -4.60 -5.00
N LEU A 28 4.06 -3.56 -4.35
CA LEU A 28 3.45 -2.95 -3.16
C LEU A 28 2.05 -2.39 -3.47
N SER A 29 1.85 -1.78 -4.64
CA SER A 29 0.54 -1.26 -5.02
C SER A 29 -0.49 -2.38 -5.18
N ILE A 30 -0.09 -3.52 -5.76
CA ILE A 30 -0.97 -4.70 -5.92
C ILE A 30 -1.32 -5.29 -4.55
N LEU A 31 -0.32 -5.53 -3.70
CA LEU A 31 -0.52 -6.12 -2.38
C LEU A 31 -1.36 -5.22 -1.45
N ASN A 32 -1.08 -3.91 -1.45
CA ASN A 32 -1.83 -2.99 -0.61
C ASN A 32 -3.25 -2.75 -1.13
N PHE A 33 -3.47 -2.79 -2.44
CA PHE A 33 -4.80 -2.65 -3.01
C PHE A 33 -5.72 -3.81 -2.62
N ASP A 34 -5.20 -5.02 -2.53
CA ASP A 34 -5.94 -6.17 -2.02
C ASP A 34 -6.35 -5.99 -0.54
N GLY A 35 -5.49 -5.37 0.26
CA GLY A 35 -5.80 -5.01 1.65
C GLY A 35 -6.78 -3.85 1.83
N GLU A 36 -6.90 -2.95 0.83
CA GLU A 36 -7.84 -1.81 0.87
C GLU A 36 -9.31 -2.26 0.93
N ALA A 37 -9.64 -3.45 0.44
CA ALA A 37 -10.99 -3.98 0.52
C ALA A 37 -11.46 -4.18 1.96
N VAL A 38 -10.62 -4.81 2.79
CA VAL A 38 -10.90 -4.98 4.23
C VAL A 38 -10.77 -3.65 4.96
N GLY A 39 -9.78 -2.83 4.59
CA GLY A 39 -9.62 -1.48 5.13
C GLY A 39 -10.83 -0.57 4.85
N ALA A 40 -11.48 -0.72 3.70
CA ALA A 40 -12.71 0.01 3.38
C ALA A 40 -13.89 -0.45 4.26
N MET A 41 -13.92 -1.74 4.64
CA MET A 41 -14.95 -2.29 5.51
C MET A 41 -14.72 -1.92 6.99
N GLU A 42 -13.49 -1.95 7.46
CA GLU A 42 -13.16 -1.89 8.89
C GLU A 42 -12.39 -0.62 9.31
N GLY A 43 -11.83 0.13 8.37
CA GLY A 43 -10.83 1.17 8.65
C GLY A 43 -11.30 2.38 9.45
N LYS A 44 -12.64 2.59 9.54
CA LYS A 44 -13.25 3.66 10.34
C LYS A 44 -14.13 3.08 11.45
N MET A 45 -13.87 1.84 11.83
CA MET A 45 -14.68 1.14 12.81
C MET A 45 -13.86 0.76 14.04
N SER A 46 -14.52 0.85 15.20
CA SER A 46 -13.99 0.32 16.45
C SER A 46 -14.33 -1.15 16.56
N ARG A 47 -13.35 -1.96 16.94
CA ARG A 47 -13.53 -3.37 17.21
C ARG A 47 -14.00 -3.57 18.64
N MET A 48 -14.94 -4.48 18.82
CA MET A 48 -15.43 -4.85 20.13
C MET A 48 -15.67 -6.36 20.20
N MET A 49 -15.49 -6.92 21.37
CA MET A 49 -15.91 -8.27 21.70
C MET A 49 -17.14 -8.17 22.59
N ILE A 50 -18.21 -8.83 22.20
CA ILE A 50 -19.45 -8.90 22.98
C ILE A 50 -19.54 -10.33 23.49
N VAL A 51 -19.61 -10.49 24.80
CA VAL A 51 -19.72 -11.80 25.43
C VAL A 51 -21.19 -12.16 25.51
N LYS A 52 -21.59 -13.15 24.70
CA LYS A 52 -22.96 -13.69 24.76
C LYS A 52 -23.16 -14.45 26.07
N PRO A 53 -24.20 -14.15 26.87
CA PRO A 53 -24.51 -14.87 28.11
C PRO A 53 -24.73 -16.37 27.85
N GLN A 54 -24.23 -17.21 28.75
CA GLN A 54 -24.42 -18.67 28.65
C GLN A 54 -25.91 -19.02 28.67
N GLY A 55 -26.33 -19.89 27.73
CA GLY A 55 -27.72 -20.33 27.61
C GLY A 55 -28.63 -19.37 26.88
N MET A 56 -28.17 -18.20 26.45
CA MET A 56 -28.96 -17.31 25.61
C MET A 56 -29.04 -17.87 24.18
N ASP A 57 -30.26 -17.94 23.64
CA ASP A 57 -30.48 -18.33 22.26
C ASP A 57 -29.97 -17.27 21.29
N ASN A 58 -29.53 -17.71 20.09
CA ASN A 58 -28.98 -16.78 19.07
C ASN A 58 -30.04 -15.80 18.61
N THR A 59 -31.26 -16.27 18.32
CA THR A 59 -32.37 -15.43 17.86
C THR A 59 -32.69 -14.32 18.86
N TYR A 60 -32.73 -14.70 20.17
CA TYR A 60 -32.94 -13.71 21.23
C TYR A 60 -31.79 -12.70 21.33
N PHE A 61 -30.55 -13.18 21.26
CA PHE A 61 -29.36 -12.32 21.30
C PHE A 61 -29.35 -11.30 20.15
N LEU A 62 -29.62 -11.77 18.93
CA LEU A 62 -29.62 -10.93 17.72
C LEU A 62 -30.76 -9.91 17.78
N THR A 63 -31.97 -10.34 18.18
CA THR A 63 -33.16 -9.47 18.29
C THR A 63 -32.99 -8.42 19.38
N ALA A 64 -32.39 -8.78 20.52
CA ALA A 64 -32.16 -7.84 21.62
C ALA A 64 -31.19 -6.71 21.20
N ILE A 65 -30.07 -7.08 20.53
CA ILE A 65 -29.11 -6.09 20.04
C ILE A 65 -29.76 -5.21 18.96
N ASP A 66 -30.43 -5.80 17.98
CA ASP A 66 -31.06 -5.08 16.88
C ASP A 66 -32.08 -4.03 17.41
N ASN A 67 -32.95 -4.42 18.33
CA ASN A 67 -33.92 -3.51 18.94
C ASN A 67 -33.25 -2.38 19.73
N ALA A 68 -32.23 -2.69 20.53
CA ALA A 68 -31.50 -1.67 21.32
C ALA A 68 -30.80 -0.64 20.44
N LEU A 69 -30.27 -1.07 19.30
CA LEU A 69 -29.58 -0.19 18.35
C LEU A 69 -30.54 0.60 17.46
N LYS A 70 -31.69 0.03 17.11
CA LYS A 70 -32.72 0.69 16.34
C LYS A 70 -33.20 1.97 17.01
N ASP A 71 -33.46 1.92 18.34
CA ASP A 71 -33.88 3.08 19.11
C ASP A 71 -32.79 4.18 19.18
N LYS A 72 -31.53 3.81 19.03
CA LYS A 72 -30.38 4.72 19.03
C LYS A 72 -29.96 5.16 17.64
N ASN A 73 -30.57 4.65 16.57
CA ASN A 73 -30.23 4.88 15.17
C ASN A 73 -28.75 4.59 14.93
N ALA A 74 -28.26 3.47 15.43
CA ALA A 74 -26.88 3.01 15.33
C ALA A 74 -26.82 1.61 14.73
N ASP A 75 -25.71 1.29 14.06
CA ASP A 75 -25.51 -0.02 13.45
C ASP A 75 -24.29 -0.75 14.03
N ILE A 76 -24.35 -2.06 13.95
CA ILE A 76 -23.25 -2.97 14.30
C ILE A 76 -23.07 -3.99 13.18
N MET A 77 -21.85 -4.47 13.06
CA MET A 77 -21.48 -5.50 12.10
C MET A 77 -20.64 -6.56 12.80
N MET A 78 -20.87 -7.82 12.49
CA MET A 78 -20.05 -8.94 12.94
C MET A 78 -19.30 -9.56 11.78
N ARG A 79 -18.02 -9.91 11.97
CA ARG A 79 -17.23 -10.61 10.98
C ARG A 79 -17.01 -12.05 11.40
N ILE A 80 -17.29 -12.97 10.47
CA ILE A 80 -16.92 -14.38 10.55
C ILE A 80 -15.99 -14.68 9.37
N VAL A 81 -14.87 -15.32 9.64
CA VAL A 81 -13.93 -15.79 8.60
C VAL A 81 -14.15 -17.26 8.39
N SER A 82 -14.51 -17.64 7.17
CA SER A 82 -14.64 -19.03 6.73
C SER A 82 -13.61 -19.34 5.65
N LEU A 83 -13.34 -20.62 5.44
CA LEU A 83 -12.44 -21.10 4.37
C LEU A 83 -13.29 -21.87 3.36
N GLU A 84 -13.38 -21.38 2.12
CA GLU A 84 -14.08 -22.05 1.03
C GLU A 84 -13.10 -22.26 -0.12
N ASP A 85 -12.99 -23.49 -0.60
CA ASP A 85 -12.04 -23.87 -1.66
C ASP A 85 -10.58 -23.45 -1.39
N GLY A 86 -10.18 -23.42 -0.11
CA GLY A 86 -8.83 -23.02 0.30
C GLY A 86 -8.60 -21.50 0.29
N LYS A 87 -9.63 -20.69 0.02
CA LYS A 87 -9.59 -19.23 0.05
C LYS A 87 -10.37 -18.71 1.25
N PRO A 88 -9.85 -17.76 2.01
CA PRO A 88 -10.60 -17.15 3.10
C PRO A 88 -11.72 -16.26 2.55
N ILE A 89 -12.91 -16.41 3.11
CA ILE A 89 -14.05 -15.54 2.87
C ILE A 89 -14.38 -14.80 4.15
N ASN A 90 -14.36 -13.47 4.08
CA ASN A 90 -14.83 -12.62 5.17
C ASN A 90 -16.32 -12.37 4.99
N ARG A 91 -17.12 -12.99 5.84
CA ARG A 91 -18.55 -12.79 5.90
C ARG A 91 -18.87 -11.74 6.95
N TYR A 92 -19.52 -10.68 6.52
CA TYR A 92 -19.97 -9.58 7.37
C TYR A 92 -21.46 -9.62 7.47
N TYR A 93 -21.96 -9.58 8.70
CA TYR A 93 -23.38 -9.57 9.01
C TYR A 93 -23.69 -8.25 9.69
N LYS A 94 -24.61 -7.45 9.15
CA LYS A 94 -24.85 -6.09 9.65
C LYS A 94 -26.31 -5.81 9.92
N THR A 95 -26.60 -4.97 10.93
CA THR A 95 -27.91 -4.34 11.11
C THR A 95 -28.14 -3.28 10.03
N ASN A 96 -29.39 -2.86 9.84
CA ASN A 96 -29.79 -1.99 8.73
C ASN A 96 -30.58 -0.74 9.22
N HIS A 97 -30.04 -0.03 10.23
CA HIS A 97 -30.73 1.16 10.79
C HIS A 97 -30.26 2.45 10.13
N THR A 98 -29.03 2.50 9.62
CA THR A 98 -28.45 3.68 8.96
C THR A 98 -28.02 3.36 7.53
N SER A 99 -28.17 4.30 6.63
CA SER A 99 -27.78 4.15 5.22
C SER A 99 -26.29 4.38 4.98
N ASP A 100 -25.58 4.97 5.93
CA ASP A 100 -24.19 5.43 5.79
C ASP A 100 -23.19 4.60 6.61
N PHE A 101 -23.63 3.43 7.16
CA PHE A 101 -22.79 2.58 7.99
C PHE A 101 -21.51 2.12 7.28
N LEU A 102 -21.62 1.70 6.03
CA LEU A 102 -20.49 1.30 5.17
C LEU A 102 -20.22 2.38 4.13
N ASP A 103 -19.00 2.88 4.08
CA ASP A 103 -18.54 3.85 3.06
C ASP A 103 -18.12 3.11 1.77
N ILE A 104 -19.03 2.29 1.23
CA ILE A 104 -18.79 1.45 0.07
C ILE A 104 -19.79 1.79 -1.04
N LYS A 105 -19.27 1.93 -2.26
CA LYS A 105 -20.10 2.06 -3.47
C LYS A 105 -20.59 0.68 -3.89
N THR A 106 -21.88 0.47 -3.86
CA THR A 106 -22.56 -0.73 -4.35
C THR A 106 -23.50 -0.37 -5.48
N ASP A 107 -23.80 -1.33 -6.34
CA ASP A 107 -24.78 -1.16 -7.44
C ASP A 107 -26.23 -1.09 -6.93
N CYS A 108 -26.46 -1.52 -5.70
CA CYS A 108 -27.74 -1.41 -4.98
C CYS A 108 -27.56 -0.58 -3.71
N GLY A 109 -28.65 -0.09 -3.15
CA GLY A 109 -28.62 0.58 -1.84
C GLY A 109 -28.00 -0.33 -0.77
N ILE A 110 -27.53 0.28 0.32
CA ILE A 110 -26.79 -0.44 1.39
C ILE A 110 -27.72 -1.29 2.28
N VAL A 111 -29.02 -1.30 2.02
CA VAL A 111 -30.00 -2.09 2.77
C VAL A 111 -30.09 -3.48 2.14
N ILE A 112 -29.72 -4.49 2.91
CA ILE A 112 -29.74 -5.91 2.53
C ILE A 112 -30.93 -6.53 3.26
N THR A 113 -31.81 -7.21 2.55
CA THR A 113 -32.98 -7.84 3.13
C THR A 113 -33.16 -9.26 2.61
N GLY A 114 -33.47 -10.18 3.51
CA GLY A 114 -33.80 -11.57 3.16
C GLY A 114 -32.67 -12.28 2.40
N ASN A 115 -33.01 -12.91 1.28
CA ASN A 115 -32.06 -13.72 0.48
C ASN A 115 -31.15 -12.88 -0.44
N GLU A 116 -30.87 -11.62 -0.09
CA GLU A 116 -29.94 -10.76 -0.81
C GLU A 116 -28.62 -10.68 -0.06
N CYS A 117 -27.53 -10.56 -0.81
CA CYS A 117 -26.21 -10.28 -0.25
C CYS A 117 -25.41 -9.36 -1.17
N ILE A 118 -24.42 -8.66 -0.62
CA ILE A 118 -23.47 -7.87 -1.37
C ILE A 118 -22.12 -8.59 -1.28
N ALA A 119 -21.58 -9.06 -2.40
CA ALA A 119 -20.34 -9.85 -2.34
C ALA A 119 -19.41 -9.62 -3.53
N THR A 120 -18.15 -10.01 -3.36
CA THR A 120 -17.13 -10.02 -4.42
C THR A 120 -17.29 -11.19 -5.37
N VAL A 121 -17.89 -12.29 -4.90
CA VAL A 121 -18.19 -13.52 -5.66
C VAL A 121 -19.65 -13.91 -5.42
N GLU A 122 -20.23 -14.62 -6.38
CA GLU A 122 -21.59 -15.13 -6.24
C GLU A 122 -21.72 -16.07 -5.03
N GLN A 123 -22.78 -15.87 -4.24
CA GLN A 123 -23.08 -16.68 -3.06
C GLN A 123 -24.24 -17.62 -3.37
N GLU A 124 -24.03 -18.91 -3.10
CA GLU A 124 -25.07 -19.93 -3.36
C GLU A 124 -26.30 -19.69 -2.48
N GLY A 125 -27.49 -19.70 -3.10
CA GLY A 125 -28.75 -19.46 -2.39
C GLY A 125 -29.12 -18.00 -2.19
N TYR A 126 -28.29 -17.04 -2.62
CA TYR A 126 -28.54 -15.60 -2.45
C TYR A 126 -28.56 -14.87 -3.80
N THR A 127 -29.36 -13.81 -3.88
CA THR A 127 -29.26 -12.81 -4.94
C THR A 127 -28.07 -11.94 -4.65
N THR A 128 -26.98 -12.16 -5.35
CA THR A 128 -25.71 -11.47 -5.10
C THR A 128 -25.62 -10.14 -5.84
N HIS A 129 -25.58 -9.04 -5.10
CA HIS A 129 -25.20 -7.73 -5.61
C HIS A 129 -23.71 -7.56 -5.56
N ARG A 130 -23.14 -7.02 -6.64
CA ARG A 130 -21.68 -7.03 -6.81
C ARG A 130 -21.00 -5.95 -5.98
N LEU A 131 -20.04 -6.37 -5.17
CA LEU A 131 -19.15 -5.48 -4.47
C LEU A 131 -17.98 -5.10 -5.40
N GLY A 132 -17.82 -3.79 -5.70
CA GLY A 132 -16.78 -3.27 -6.59
C GLY A 132 -15.40 -3.18 -5.92
N LEU A 133 -15.08 -4.07 -4.98
CA LEU A 133 -13.80 -4.10 -4.28
C LEU A 133 -12.88 -5.19 -4.84
N PRO A 134 -11.55 -5.00 -4.78
CA PRO A 134 -10.59 -6.03 -5.17
C PRO A 134 -10.62 -7.18 -4.15
N ALA A 135 -10.61 -8.41 -4.65
CA ALA A 135 -10.60 -9.62 -3.83
C ALA A 135 -9.64 -10.63 -4.44
N LEU A 136 -8.33 -10.48 -4.18
CA LEU A 136 -7.31 -11.42 -4.66
C LEU A 136 -7.06 -12.55 -3.66
N SER A 137 -6.74 -12.17 -2.43
CA SER A 137 -6.36 -13.11 -1.36
C SER A 137 -7.54 -13.57 -0.53
N GLN A 138 -8.65 -12.83 -0.52
CA GLN A 138 -9.82 -13.11 0.29
C GLN A 138 -11.09 -12.57 -0.36
N ASP A 139 -12.17 -13.31 -0.26
CA ASP A 139 -13.47 -12.85 -0.70
C ASP A 139 -14.20 -12.15 0.44
N ILE A 140 -15.13 -11.26 0.07
CA ILE A 140 -15.95 -10.49 1.00
C ILE A 140 -17.40 -10.70 0.64
N ALA A 141 -18.22 -11.02 1.62
CA ALA A 141 -19.67 -11.10 1.48
C ALA A 141 -20.35 -10.43 2.68
N ILE A 142 -21.37 -9.62 2.40
CA ILE A 142 -22.13 -8.86 3.39
C ILE A 142 -23.56 -9.38 3.36
N PHE A 143 -24.06 -9.82 4.52
CA PHE A 143 -25.36 -10.41 4.72
C PHE A 143 -26.21 -9.60 5.70
N ASP A 144 -27.48 -9.90 5.73
CA ASP A 144 -28.40 -9.40 6.76
C ASP A 144 -27.99 -9.92 8.15
N TRP A 145 -28.25 -9.13 9.18
CA TRP A 145 -27.93 -9.45 10.56
C TRP A 145 -28.50 -10.79 11.04
N TYR A 146 -29.74 -11.09 10.64
CA TYR A 146 -30.45 -12.30 11.08
C TYR A 146 -29.93 -13.60 10.46
N GLU A 147 -29.14 -13.54 9.40
CA GLU A 147 -28.44 -14.71 8.85
C GLU A 147 -27.42 -15.32 9.83
N LEU A 148 -27.06 -14.59 10.89
CA LEU A 148 -26.23 -15.10 11.98
C LEU A 148 -26.93 -16.15 12.86
N GLU A 149 -28.25 -16.32 12.78
CA GLU A 149 -29.01 -17.21 13.66
C GLU A 149 -28.44 -18.62 13.72
N ASN A 150 -28.01 -19.13 12.55
CA ASN A 150 -27.47 -20.48 12.40
C ASN A 150 -25.93 -20.54 12.52
N SER A 151 -25.28 -19.45 12.89
CA SER A 151 -23.82 -19.34 12.97
C SER A 151 -23.32 -19.44 14.40
N ASP A 152 -22.05 -19.83 14.58
CA ASP A 152 -21.39 -19.75 15.87
C ASP A 152 -20.99 -18.29 16.20
N ILE A 153 -21.77 -17.67 17.07
CA ILE A 153 -21.59 -16.26 17.48
C ILE A 153 -20.60 -16.13 18.65
N SER A 154 -20.18 -17.24 19.27
CA SER A 154 -19.43 -17.23 20.55
C SER A 154 -18.08 -16.50 20.46
N ASN A 155 -17.45 -16.47 19.29
CA ASN A 155 -16.12 -15.86 19.06
C ASN A 155 -16.11 -14.78 17.98
N GLY A 156 -17.24 -14.12 17.73
CA GLY A 156 -17.37 -13.08 16.71
C GLY A 156 -16.64 -11.79 17.10
N ILE A 157 -16.06 -11.15 16.09
CA ILE A 157 -15.52 -9.81 16.21
C ILE A 157 -16.58 -8.85 15.70
N PHE A 158 -17.02 -7.95 16.56
CA PHE A 158 -18.02 -6.95 16.26
C PHE A 158 -17.36 -5.62 15.93
N TYR A 159 -18.00 -4.85 15.06
CA TYR A 159 -17.54 -3.55 14.60
C TYR A 159 -18.67 -2.54 14.69
N ALA A 160 -18.38 -1.35 15.20
CA ALA A 160 -19.25 -0.19 15.14
C ALA A 160 -18.47 1.01 14.60
N LYS A 161 -19.13 2.00 14.01
CA LYS A 161 -18.48 3.25 13.65
C LYS A 161 -17.78 3.86 14.86
N GLU A 162 -16.61 4.45 14.65
CA GLU A 162 -15.88 5.14 15.73
C GLU A 162 -16.73 6.18 16.43
N THR A 163 -17.58 6.92 15.67
CA THR A 163 -18.52 7.92 16.18
C THR A 163 -19.59 7.33 17.09
N ASP A 164 -20.00 6.10 16.84
CA ASP A 164 -21.16 5.46 17.46
C ASP A 164 -20.74 4.44 18.52
N THR A 165 -19.44 4.20 18.68
CA THR A 165 -18.88 3.18 19.59
C THR A 165 -19.40 3.30 21.02
N ALA A 166 -19.45 4.51 21.56
CA ALA A 166 -19.95 4.75 22.91
C ALA A 166 -21.46 4.45 23.04
N THR A 167 -22.23 4.82 22.02
CA THR A 167 -23.68 4.58 21.95
C THR A 167 -23.98 3.08 21.85
N VAL A 168 -23.27 2.39 20.95
CA VAL A 168 -23.41 0.95 20.72
C VAL A 168 -22.98 0.16 21.96
N SER A 169 -21.81 0.45 22.53
CA SER A 169 -21.35 -0.24 23.73
C SER A 169 -22.26 0.01 24.95
N GLY A 170 -22.76 1.22 25.10
CA GLY A 170 -23.72 1.58 26.15
C GLY A 170 -25.04 0.82 26.00
N ALA A 171 -25.63 0.82 24.80
CA ALA A 171 -26.88 0.11 24.52
C ALA A 171 -26.76 -1.42 24.79
N ILE A 172 -25.63 -2.02 24.40
CA ILE A 172 -25.41 -3.45 24.63
C ILE A 172 -25.18 -3.74 26.12
N SER A 173 -24.47 -2.86 26.84
CA SER A 173 -24.27 -2.99 28.29
C SER A 173 -25.58 -2.85 29.08
N GLU A 174 -26.54 -2.00 28.62
CA GLU A 174 -27.90 -1.89 29.19
C GLU A 174 -28.66 -3.21 29.11
N LEU A 175 -28.34 -4.08 28.12
CA LEU A 175 -28.92 -5.43 28.03
C LEU A 175 -28.26 -6.45 28.99
N GLY A 176 -27.27 -6.03 29.81
CA GLY A 176 -26.54 -6.89 30.74
C GLY A 176 -25.44 -7.72 30.06
N MET A 177 -24.99 -7.33 28.88
CA MET A 177 -23.92 -8.01 28.16
C MET A 177 -22.58 -7.28 28.38
N ASP A 178 -21.50 -8.06 28.58
CA ASP A 178 -20.17 -7.50 28.71
C ASP A 178 -19.62 -7.11 27.33
N VAL A 179 -19.16 -5.85 27.21
CA VAL A 179 -18.54 -5.33 26.00
C VAL A 179 -17.10 -4.97 26.29
N VAL A 180 -16.17 -5.64 25.62
CA VAL A 180 -14.75 -5.34 25.70
C VAL A 180 -14.33 -4.63 24.42
N LEU A 181 -13.96 -3.34 24.54
CA LEU A 181 -13.43 -2.59 23.41
C LEU A 181 -11.98 -3.04 23.14
N ASP A 182 -11.74 -3.56 21.96
CA ASP A 182 -10.40 -3.84 21.49
C ASP A 182 -9.76 -2.53 21.01
N ARG A 183 -8.97 -1.92 21.90
CA ARG A 183 -8.17 -0.73 21.61
C ARG A 183 -6.87 -1.04 20.87
N SER A 184 -6.60 -2.29 20.55
CA SER A 184 -5.51 -2.62 19.65
C SER A 184 -5.84 -2.01 18.30
N ALA A 185 -5.48 -0.72 18.18
CA ALA A 185 -5.55 -0.02 16.91
C ALA A 185 -4.96 -0.98 15.85
N PHE A 186 -5.65 -1.12 14.74
CA PHE A 186 -5.05 -1.65 13.52
C PHE A 186 -3.75 -0.90 13.33
N VAL A 187 -2.66 -1.46 13.84
CA VAL A 187 -1.34 -1.07 13.35
C VAL A 187 -1.37 -1.53 11.90
N HIS A 188 -1.81 -0.61 11.05
CA HIS A 188 -1.88 -0.85 9.64
C HIS A 188 -0.54 -1.47 9.26
N ALA A 189 -0.55 -2.67 8.76
CA ALA A 189 0.61 -3.29 8.12
C ALA A 189 1.27 -2.36 7.08
N GLY A 190 0.56 -1.29 6.69
CA GLY A 190 1.01 -0.21 5.84
C GLY A 190 2.35 0.43 6.19
N TYR A 191 2.67 0.62 7.47
CA TYR A 191 3.96 1.23 7.83
C TYR A 191 5.16 0.34 7.47
N SER A 192 5.04 -0.97 7.62
CA SER A 192 6.11 -1.91 7.24
C SER A 192 6.34 -1.92 5.72
N PHE A 193 5.28 -1.81 4.94
CA PHE A 193 5.37 -1.80 3.47
C PHE A 193 6.05 -0.55 2.91
N TRP A 194 5.88 0.62 3.54
CA TRP A 194 6.58 1.84 3.12
C TRP A 194 8.09 1.71 3.22
N LEU A 195 8.61 1.01 4.24
CA LEU A 195 10.04 0.76 4.40
C LEU A 195 10.62 -0.01 3.22
N PHE A 196 9.89 -0.98 2.66
CA PHE A 196 10.33 -1.71 1.46
C PHE A 196 10.46 -0.82 0.24
N GLY A 197 9.65 0.23 0.11
CA GLY A 197 9.76 1.22 -0.98
C GLY A 197 10.96 2.17 -0.81
N PHE A 198 11.33 2.52 0.41
CA PHE A 198 12.43 3.45 0.66
C PHE A 198 13.81 2.87 0.28
N VAL A 199 14.05 1.59 0.50
CA VAL A 199 15.35 0.96 0.20
C VAL A 199 15.67 1.05 -1.30
N PRO A 200 14.80 0.61 -2.23
CA PRO A 200 15.04 0.78 -3.66
C PRO A 200 15.16 2.25 -4.10
N ALA A 201 14.37 3.15 -3.51
CA ALA A 201 14.44 4.58 -3.80
C ALA A 201 15.82 5.15 -3.44
N PHE A 202 16.32 4.82 -2.27
CA PHE A 202 17.63 5.23 -1.82
C PHE A 202 18.77 4.64 -2.67
N LEU A 203 18.70 3.35 -3.00
CA LEU A 203 19.66 2.68 -3.88
C LEU A 203 19.67 3.31 -5.27
N PHE A 204 18.52 3.69 -5.80
CA PHE A 204 18.42 4.38 -7.09
C PHE A 204 19.14 5.74 -7.03
N VAL A 205 18.84 6.59 -6.05
CA VAL A 205 19.47 7.92 -5.91
C VAL A 205 20.99 7.78 -5.79
N ILE A 206 21.48 6.86 -4.96
CA ILE A 206 22.92 6.62 -4.79
C ILE A 206 23.54 6.11 -6.09
N SER A 207 22.91 5.19 -6.81
CA SER A 207 23.43 4.67 -8.06
C SER A 207 23.57 5.77 -9.12
N VAL A 208 22.61 6.71 -9.19
CA VAL A 208 22.68 7.90 -10.05
C VAL A 208 23.85 8.81 -9.66
N MET A 209 24.09 9.02 -8.37
CA MET A 209 25.23 9.80 -7.88
C MET A 209 26.56 9.15 -8.26
N PHE A 210 26.72 7.84 -8.03
CA PHE A 210 27.94 7.11 -8.43
C PHE A 210 28.17 7.12 -9.94
N TYR A 211 27.13 6.93 -10.74
CA TYR A 211 27.20 7.09 -12.19
C TYR A 211 27.74 8.48 -12.57
N THR A 212 27.16 9.53 -11.97
CA THR A 212 27.57 10.91 -12.24
C THR A 212 29.03 11.18 -11.89
N PHE A 213 29.55 10.57 -10.82
CA PHE A 213 30.97 10.64 -10.49
C PHE A 213 31.84 9.85 -11.47
N SER A 214 31.39 8.68 -11.92
CA SER A 214 32.16 7.86 -12.87
C SER A 214 32.40 8.56 -14.22
N ILE A 215 31.43 9.42 -14.65
CA ILE A 215 31.56 10.20 -15.89
C ILE A 215 32.19 11.58 -15.69
N ALA A 216 32.59 11.94 -14.46
CA ALA A 216 33.13 13.27 -14.15
C ALA A 216 34.31 13.66 -15.02
N LYS A 217 35.25 12.73 -15.25
CA LYS A 217 36.44 12.95 -16.13
C LYS A 217 36.00 13.24 -17.57
N LYS A 218 35.04 12.49 -18.13
CA LYS A 218 34.46 12.69 -19.47
C LYS A 218 33.87 14.09 -19.58
N ASN A 219 33.14 14.52 -18.55
CA ASN A 219 32.49 15.83 -18.53
C ASN A 219 33.44 17.00 -18.43
N VAL A 220 34.53 16.84 -17.69
CA VAL A 220 35.64 17.86 -17.66
C VAL A 220 36.30 18.00 -19.00
N LEU A 221 36.62 16.90 -19.68
CA LEU A 221 37.20 16.93 -21.03
C LEU A 221 36.27 17.65 -22.03
N LYS A 222 34.96 17.31 -22.04
CA LYS A 222 33.98 18.00 -22.87
C LYS A 222 33.96 19.53 -22.62
N ARG A 223 34.17 19.96 -21.36
CA ARG A 223 34.26 21.39 -21.05
C ARG A 223 35.53 22.05 -21.57
N ILE A 224 36.68 21.36 -21.56
CA ILE A 224 37.90 21.83 -22.14
C ILE A 224 37.75 21.99 -23.65
N ASP A 225 36.98 21.10 -24.30
CA ASP A 225 36.62 21.14 -25.71
C ASP A 225 35.59 22.23 -26.05
N GLY A 226 35.20 23.05 -25.05
CA GLY A 226 34.28 24.20 -25.25
C GLY A 226 32.79 23.89 -25.12
N TYR A 227 32.39 22.66 -24.73
CA TYR A 227 30.97 22.36 -24.49
C TYR A 227 30.41 23.12 -23.28
N SER A 228 29.25 23.74 -23.46
CA SER A 228 28.57 24.38 -22.33
C SER A 228 28.07 23.34 -21.33
N GLY A 229 28.03 23.71 -20.03
CA GLY A 229 27.53 22.82 -18.98
C GLY A 229 26.10 22.33 -19.24
N ARG A 230 25.28 23.13 -19.90
CA ARG A 230 23.89 22.77 -20.27
C ARG A 230 23.85 21.68 -21.34
N ASN A 231 24.74 21.76 -22.32
CA ASN A 231 24.84 20.74 -23.39
C ASN A 231 25.37 19.41 -22.84
N ILE A 232 26.34 19.46 -21.90
CA ILE A 232 26.84 18.26 -21.22
C ILE A 232 25.69 17.60 -20.45
N LEU A 233 24.96 18.37 -19.65
CA LEU A 233 23.83 17.87 -18.85
C LEU A 233 22.75 17.23 -19.75
N LYS A 234 22.37 17.91 -20.84
CA LYS A 234 21.40 17.42 -21.81
C LYS A 234 21.83 16.07 -22.41
N ASN A 235 23.08 15.96 -22.85
CA ASN A 235 23.60 14.74 -23.47
C ASN A 235 23.61 13.58 -22.47
N GLU A 236 24.10 13.80 -21.24
CA GLU A 236 24.13 12.75 -20.21
C GLU A 236 22.71 12.31 -19.80
N PHE A 237 21.77 13.26 -19.70
CA PHE A 237 20.38 12.93 -19.44
C PHE A 237 19.71 12.16 -20.59
N CYS A 238 20.04 12.46 -21.84
CA CYS A 238 19.55 11.68 -22.98
C CYS A 238 20.17 10.27 -22.99
N GLU A 239 21.48 10.14 -22.74
CA GLU A 239 22.14 8.84 -22.67
C GLU A 239 21.57 7.93 -21.59
N LEU A 240 21.22 8.47 -20.41
CA LEU A 240 20.60 7.73 -19.33
C LEU A 240 19.08 7.59 -19.50
N GLY A 241 18.43 8.60 -20.02
CA GLY A 241 16.98 8.70 -20.13
C GLY A 241 16.37 7.65 -21.07
N VAL A 242 17.02 7.35 -22.19
CA VAL A 242 16.50 6.35 -23.13
C VAL A 242 16.34 4.96 -22.50
N PRO A 243 17.36 4.37 -21.84
CA PRO A 243 17.19 3.07 -21.22
C PRO A 243 16.24 3.12 -20.01
N LEU A 244 16.19 4.22 -19.27
CA LEU A 244 15.22 4.39 -18.18
C LEU A 244 13.79 4.46 -18.72
N ALA A 245 13.53 5.21 -19.78
CA ALA A 245 12.22 5.32 -20.41
C ALA A 245 11.75 3.97 -20.99
N ALA A 246 12.65 3.23 -21.65
CA ALA A 246 12.34 1.89 -22.16
C ALA A 246 11.99 0.91 -21.03
N SER A 247 12.80 0.89 -19.98
CA SER A 247 12.55 0.05 -18.80
C SER A 247 11.24 0.42 -18.10
N PHE A 248 10.96 1.71 -18.00
CA PHE A 248 9.72 2.22 -17.43
C PHE A 248 8.49 1.80 -18.24
N GLY A 249 8.53 1.97 -19.56
CA GLY A 249 7.45 1.55 -20.46
C GLY A 249 7.15 0.06 -20.35
N LEU A 250 8.21 -0.78 -20.28
CA LEU A 250 8.06 -2.21 -20.09
C LEU A 250 7.43 -2.57 -18.74
N LEU A 251 7.91 -1.99 -17.65
CA LEU A 251 7.37 -2.25 -16.30
C LEU A 251 5.93 -1.79 -16.17
N LEU A 252 5.60 -0.63 -16.73
CA LEU A 252 4.23 -0.10 -16.73
C LEU A 252 3.30 -1.03 -17.52
N LEU A 253 3.74 -1.51 -18.68
CA LEU A 253 2.96 -2.45 -19.50
C LEU A 253 2.74 -3.77 -18.74
N VAL A 254 3.76 -4.33 -18.11
CA VAL A 254 3.64 -5.56 -17.29
C VAL A 254 2.68 -5.32 -16.14
N THR A 255 2.78 -4.19 -15.43
CA THR A 255 1.88 -3.86 -14.32
C THR A 255 0.43 -3.73 -14.80
N LEU A 256 0.21 -3.08 -15.94
CA LEU A 256 -1.14 -2.93 -16.52
C LEU A 256 -1.75 -4.27 -16.94
N ILE A 257 -0.97 -5.15 -17.58
CA ILE A 257 -1.44 -6.49 -17.97
C ILE A 257 -1.78 -7.29 -16.71
N LEU A 258 -0.88 -7.30 -15.73
CA LEU A 258 -1.09 -8.04 -14.49
C LEU A 258 -2.32 -7.53 -13.74
N SER A 259 -2.47 -6.21 -13.61
CA SER A 259 -3.64 -5.62 -12.95
C SER A 259 -4.95 -5.86 -13.70
N ALA A 260 -4.93 -5.87 -15.04
CA ALA A 260 -6.11 -6.20 -15.83
C ALA A 260 -6.55 -7.66 -15.65
N VAL A 261 -5.61 -8.57 -15.42
CA VAL A 261 -5.92 -9.98 -15.14
C VAL A 261 -6.44 -10.15 -13.71
N LEU A 262 -5.77 -9.51 -12.75
CA LEU A 262 -6.08 -9.68 -11.32
C LEU A 262 -7.35 -8.91 -10.90
N PHE A 263 -7.53 -7.68 -11.37
CA PHE A 263 -8.56 -6.75 -10.92
C PHE A 263 -9.60 -6.40 -11.99
N LYS A 264 -10.05 -7.38 -12.77
CA LYS A 264 -10.95 -7.20 -13.93
C LYS A 264 -12.06 -6.14 -13.70
N ASN A 265 -12.71 -6.17 -12.53
CA ASN A 265 -13.86 -5.34 -12.22
C ASN A 265 -13.49 -4.04 -11.46
N ALA A 266 -12.32 -4.00 -10.86
CA ALA A 266 -11.83 -2.88 -10.06
C ALA A 266 -10.60 -2.20 -10.71
N LEU A 267 -10.35 -2.45 -12.01
CA LEU A 267 -9.16 -1.94 -12.70
C LEU A 267 -9.04 -0.41 -12.60
N MET A 268 -10.13 0.33 -12.76
CA MET A 268 -10.10 1.80 -12.69
C MET A 268 -9.76 2.29 -11.28
N LEU A 269 -10.28 1.63 -10.25
CA LEU A 269 -9.95 1.94 -8.85
C LEU A 269 -8.48 1.62 -8.56
N PHE A 270 -7.99 0.47 -9.06
CA PHE A 270 -6.57 0.13 -8.94
C PHE A 270 -5.67 1.17 -9.61
N LEU A 271 -6.00 1.65 -10.80
CA LEU A 271 -5.20 2.65 -11.50
C LEU A 271 -5.13 3.98 -10.73
N LEU A 272 -6.25 4.42 -10.13
CA LEU A 272 -6.26 5.58 -9.26
C LEU A 272 -5.41 5.37 -8.00
N PHE A 273 -5.45 4.18 -7.43
CA PHE A 273 -4.62 3.81 -6.28
C PHE A 273 -3.13 3.74 -6.66
N TYR A 274 -2.81 3.12 -7.80
CA TYR A 274 -1.46 3.00 -8.32
C TYR A 274 -0.80 4.37 -8.56
N LEU A 275 -1.57 5.40 -8.91
CA LEU A 275 -1.07 6.77 -9.09
C LEU A 275 -0.32 7.30 -7.86
N LYS A 276 -0.69 6.88 -6.65
CA LYS A 276 0.03 7.26 -5.41
C LYS A 276 1.46 6.71 -5.43
N TYR A 277 1.64 5.43 -5.75
CA TYR A 277 2.95 4.77 -5.82
C TYR A 277 3.77 5.29 -6.99
N PHE A 278 3.12 5.52 -8.12
CA PHE A 278 3.71 6.13 -9.29
C PHE A 278 4.29 7.52 -8.99
N ALA A 279 3.54 8.37 -8.28
CA ALA A 279 4.00 9.70 -7.88
C ALA A 279 5.27 9.62 -7.00
N ILE A 280 5.36 8.65 -6.09
CA ILE A 280 6.56 8.43 -5.27
C ILE A 280 7.75 8.06 -6.16
N GLY A 281 7.56 7.15 -7.13
CA GLY A 281 8.59 6.77 -8.08
C GLY A 281 9.10 7.97 -8.89
N ILE A 282 8.19 8.81 -9.38
CA ILE A 282 8.53 10.04 -10.13
C ILE A 282 9.26 11.05 -9.23
N CYS A 283 8.81 11.28 -8.00
CA CYS A 283 9.50 12.15 -7.05
C CYS A 283 10.94 11.66 -6.79
N THR A 284 11.12 10.35 -6.63
CA THR A 284 12.44 9.74 -6.46
C THR A 284 13.32 9.92 -7.69
N LEU A 285 12.76 9.74 -8.89
CA LEU A 285 13.45 9.99 -10.16
C LEU A 285 13.92 11.45 -10.25
N ILE A 286 13.04 12.40 -9.98
CA ILE A 286 13.35 13.83 -10.01
C ILE A 286 14.45 14.16 -9.00
N THR A 287 14.39 13.58 -7.80
CA THR A 287 15.42 13.77 -6.76
C THR A 287 16.78 13.25 -7.22
N GLY A 288 16.82 12.06 -7.83
CA GLY A 288 18.06 11.49 -8.38
C GLY A 288 18.67 12.35 -9.49
N LEU A 289 17.83 12.82 -10.43
CA LEU A 289 18.25 13.68 -11.53
C LEU A 289 18.71 15.06 -11.04
N ALA A 290 18.02 15.63 -10.03
CA ALA A 290 18.45 16.89 -9.41
C ALA A 290 19.81 16.76 -8.72
N ALA A 291 20.03 15.67 -7.98
CA ALA A 291 21.33 15.37 -7.39
C ALA A 291 22.44 15.25 -8.45
N ALA A 292 22.18 14.57 -9.56
CA ALA A 292 23.10 14.48 -10.69
C ALA A 292 23.42 15.87 -11.28
N ALA A 293 22.39 16.69 -11.49
CA ALA A 293 22.54 18.05 -12.02
C ALA A 293 23.40 18.93 -11.10
N ILE A 294 23.21 18.85 -9.79
CA ILE A 294 24.01 19.57 -8.80
C ILE A 294 25.47 19.11 -8.87
N ILE A 295 25.72 17.79 -8.90
CA ILE A 295 27.07 17.24 -8.98
C ILE A 295 27.76 17.71 -10.27
N ILE A 296 27.10 17.60 -11.43
CA ILE A 296 27.66 18.06 -12.73
C ILE A 296 27.95 19.57 -12.72
N SER A 297 27.08 20.36 -12.09
CA SER A 297 27.25 21.82 -12.03
C SER A 297 28.41 22.23 -11.14
N THR A 298 28.63 21.54 -10.03
CA THR A 298 29.71 21.81 -9.07
C THR A 298 31.11 21.38 -9.55
N GLN A 299 31.17 20.49 -10.54
CA GLN A 299 32.43 20.06 -11.19
C GLN A 299 33.17 21.19 -11.96
N ARG A 300 32.76 22.45 -11.80
CA ARG A 300 33.31 23.63 -12.49
C ARG A 300 34.72 24.07 -12.05
N LYS A 301 35.21 23.63 -10.92
CA LYS A 301 36.43 24.17 -10.34
C LYS A 301 37.71 23.41 -10.79
N ALA A 302 38.78 24.16 -10.98
CA ALA A 302 40.07 23.78 -11.53
C ALA A 302 40.77 22.58 -10.84
N THR A 303 40.33 22.13 -9.70
CA THR A 303 40.85 20.95 -9.01
C THR A 303 40.65 19.63 -9.77
N HIS A 304 39.68 19.58 -10.67
CA HIS A 304 39.42 18.41 -11.51
C HIS A 304 40.28 18.33 -12.78
N SER A 305 40.95 19.42 -13.16
CA SER A 305 41.82 19.45 -14.34
C SER A 305 43.04 18.52 -14.23
N LYS A 306 43.43 18.13 -13.01
CA LYS A 306 44.52 17.17 -12.75
C LYS A 306 44.07 15.70 -12.74
N GLY A 307 42.82 15.40 -13.16
CA GLY A 307 42.33 14.01 -13.20
C GLY A 307 42.09 13.39 -11.82
N GLN A 308 42.14 14.18 -10.75
CA GLN A 308 41.83 13.71 -9.40
C GLN A 308 40.35 13.69 -9.20
N ILE A 309 39.76 12.51 -9.10
CA ILE A 309 38.39 12.32 -8.63
C ILE A 309 38.32 12.91 -7.20
N PRO A 310 37.28 13.68 -6.85
CA PRO A 310 37.14 14.23 -5.49
C PRO A 310 36.95 13.08 -4.50
N LYS A 311 38.05 12.54 -4.00
CA LYS A 311 38.06 11.42 -3.03
C LYS A 311 37.16 11.69 -1.85
N ASN A 312 37.12 12.96 -1.38
CA ASN A 312 36.24 13.36 -0.27
C ASN A 312 34.75 13.27 -0.63
N GLY A 313 34.36 13.59 -1.87
CA GLY A 313 32.96 13.48 -2.30
C GLY A 313 32.47 12.04 -2.33
N ILE A 314 33.28 11.13 -2.91
CA ILE A 314 32.96 9.69 -2.95
C ILE A 314 32.96 9.09 -1.54
N TYR A 315 33.95 9.46 -0.71
CA TYR A 315 34.02 8.99 0.67
C TYR A 315 32.81 9.45 1.49
N ASN A 316 32.41 10.71 1.38
CA ASN A 316 31.24 11.23 2.09
C ASN A 316 29.94 10.53 1.65
N ILE A 317 29.76 10.25 0.35
CA ILE A 317 28.57 9.52 -0.14
C ILE A 317 28.62 8.06 0.32
N ALA A 318 29.78 7.41 0.24
CA ALA A 318 29.93 6.04 0.72
C ALA A 318 29.65 5.93 2.22
N THR A 319 30.11 6.92 3.02
CA THR A 319 29.85 6.98 4.45
C THR A 319 28.37 7.26 4.74
N LEU A 320 27.76 8.21 4.03
CA LEU A 320 26.34 8.48 4.13
C LEU A 320 25.50 7.24 3.79
N SER A 321 25.88 6.54 2.71
CA SER A 321 25.21 5.27 2.31
C SER A 321 25.26 4.22 3.41
N LYS A 322 26.45 4.04 4.03
CA LYS A 322 26.61 3.09 5.15
C LYS A 322 25.76 3.49 6.35
N CYS A 323 25.74 4.77 6.72
CA CYS A 323 24.93 5.27 7.84
C CYS A 323 23.43 5.03 7.58
N VAL A 324 22.96 5.31 6.37
CA VAL A 324 21.56 5.12 6.02
C VAL A 324 21.19 3.62 6.02
N ILE A 325 22.01 2.76 5.44
CA ILE A 325 21.80 1.29 5.46
C ILE A 325 21.77 0.78 6.90
N LEU A 326 22.68 1.21 7.77
CA LEU A 326 22.71 0.83 9.18
C LEU A 326 21.43 1.30 9.92
N LEU A 327 20.98 2.52 9.64
CA LEU A 327 19.78 3.08 10.25
C LEU A 327 18.53 2.30 9.83
N PHE A 328 18.41 1.96 8.53
CA PHE A 328 17.33 1.10 8.04
C PHE A 328 17.39 -0.30 8.63
N SER A 329 18.57 -0.90 8.73
CA SER A 329 18.74 -2.22 9.35
C SER A 329 18.31 -2.21 10.80
N ALA A 330 18.66 -1.17 11.57
CA ALA A 330 18.26 -1.02 12.97
C ALA A 330 16.74 -0.86 13.12
N VAL A 331 16.11 -0.04 12.26
CA VAL A 331 14.64 0.12 12.24
C VAL A 331 13.96 -1.19 11.89
N PHE A 332 14.47 -1.92 10.88
CA PHE A 332 13.92 -3.20 10.46
C PHE A 332 13.98 -4.25 11.57
N ILE A 333 15.13 -4.35 12.24
CA ILE A 333 15.30 -5.24 13.40
C ILE A 333 14.35 -4.84 14.53
N SER A 334 14.21 -3.55 14.82
CA SER A 334 13.30 -3.06 15.85
C SER A 334 11.84 -3.42 15.58
N ILE A 335 11.40 -3.34 14.31
CA ILE A 335 10.05 -3.72 13.90
C ILE A 335 9.88 -5.24 13.98
N ALA A 336 10.87 -6.02 13.53
CA ALA A 336 10.84 -7.47 13.58
C ALA A 336 10.75 -7.99 15.04
N VAL A 337 11.51 -7.40 15.96
CA VAL A 337 11.50 -7.75 17.38
C VAL A 337 10.19 -7.35 18.06
N ARG A 338 9.50 -6.31 17.59
CA ARG A 338 8.22 -5.86 18.16
C ARG A 338 7.03 -6.72 17.74
N ASN A 339 7.17 -7.48 16.63
CA ASN A 339 6.13 -8.35 16.08
C ASN A 339 6.31 -9.83 16.47
N VAL A 340 7.30 -10.16 17.28
CA VAL A 340 7.50 -11.46 17.96
C VAL A 340 7.05 -11.32 19.43
#